data_e14eb4a0d9f11a12f45e9cc684386615
#
_entry.id   e14eb4a0d9f11a12f45e9cc684386615
#
_cell.length_a   1.000
_cell.length_b   1.000
_cell.length_c   1.000
_cell.angle_alpha   90.00
_cell.angle_beta   90.00
_cell.angle_gamma   90.00
#
_symmetry.space_group_name_H-M   'P 1'
#
loop_
_entity.id
_entity.type
_entity.pdbx_description
1 polymer ?
#
loop_
_entity_poly.entity_id
_entity_poly.type
_entity_poly.pdbx_seq_one_letter_code
_entity_poly.pdbx_strand_id
1 'polypeptide(L)'
;YFRDTGRAALIVYDDLPQQAVAYRELSLLLRRPPGREAYPGDVFYLHSRLLERAAKVIADDSIAKQMNDLPESLKPIVKGGGSLTALPIIETQAGDVSAYIPTNVISITDGQIFLESDLFNSGVRPAINVGISVSRVGGNAQIKSMKKVSGTLKLDQAQYKELEAFAKFGSDLDAATLAVISKGERNVELLKQPVN
;
A
#
# COMPACT_ATOMS: atom_id res chain seq x y z
N TYR A 1 -14.44 -0.43 -16.28
CA TYR A 1 -14.50 0.09 -17.65
C TYR A 1 -13.10 0.34 -18.23
N PHE A 2 -12.27 1.26 -17.66
CA PHE A 2 -10.93 1.57 -18.21
C PHE A 2 -10.04 0.33 -18.30
N ARG A 3 -9.94 -0.44 -17.22
CA ARG A 3 -9.22 -1.70 -17.17
C ARG A 3 -9.65 -2.65 -18.30
N ASP A 4 -10.95 -2.82 -18.48
CA ASP A 4 -11.52 -3.83 -19.38
C ASP A 4 -11.54 -3.36 -20.86
N THR A 5 -11.23 -2.09 -21.11
CA THR A 5 -11.08 -1.53 -22.47
C THR A 5 -9.62 -1.28 -22.88
N GLY A 6 -8.67 -1.91 -22.20
CA GLY A 6 -7.25 -1.88 -22.54
C GLY A 6 -6.50 -0.63 -22.09
N ARG A 7 -7.06 0.15 -21.16
CA ARG A 7 -6.47 1.40 -20.65
C ARG A 7 -5.95 1.23 -19.24
N ALA A 8 -5.06 2.11 -18.79
CA ALA A 8 -4.60 2.19 -17.42
C ALA A 8 -5.45 3.20 -16.63
N ALA A 9 -5.77 2.85 -15.38
CA ALA A 9 -6.44 3.74 -14.44
C ALA A 9 -5.85 3.60 -13.04
N LEU A 10 -5.89 4.70 -12.29
CA LEU A 10 -5.55 4.78 -10.87
C LEU A 10 -6.79 5.24 -10.11
N ILE A 11 -7.10 4.56 -9.02
CA ILE A 11 -8.16 4.95 -8.10
C ILE A 11 -7.63 5.05 -6.68
N VAL A 12 -8.05 6.08 -5.96
CA VAL A 12 -7.75 6.27 -4.54
C VAL A 12 -9.07 6.13 -3.78
N TYR A 13 -9.09 5.25 -2.78
CA TYR A 13 -10.23 5.09 -1.86
C TYR A 13 -9.91 5.78 -0.54
N ASP A 14 -10.47 6.95 -0.33
CA ASP A 14 -10.30 7.75 0.89
C ASP A 14 -11.66 7.88 1.61
N ASP A 15 -11.96 7.05 2.62
CA ASP A 15 -11.18 5.90 3.04
C ASP A 15 -12.07 4.64 3.21
N LEU A 16 -11.45 3.47 3.30
CA LEU A 16 -12.17 2.21 3.50
C LEU A 16 -12.71 2.02 4.93
N PRO A 17 -12.06 2.48 6.02
CA PRO A 17 -12.64 2.46 7.35
C PRO A 17 -14.01 3.16 7.44
N GLN A 18 -14.19 4.29 6.78
CA GLN A 18 -15.49 4.99 6.73
C GLN A 18 -16.56 4.15 6.04
N GLN A 19 -16.20 3.48 4.93
CA GLN A 19 -17.09 2.55 4.25
C GLN A 19 -17.50 1.39 5.18
N ALA A 20 -16.54 0.84 5.94
CA ALA A 20 -16.80 -0.26 6.89
C ALA A 20 -17.74 0.19 8.02
N VAL A 21 -17.55 1.40 8.56
CA VAL A 21 -18.43 1.97 9.59
C VAL A 21 -19.84 2.14 9.06
N ALA A 22 -20.03 2.73 7.90
CA ALA A 22 -21.34 2.89 7.28
C ALA A 22 -22.03 1.53 7.04
N TYR A 23 -21.27 0.54 6.59
CA TYR A 23 -21.80 -0.83 6.38
C TYR A 23 -22.15 -1.52 7.71
N ARG A 24 -21.38 -1.30 8.77
CA ARG A 24 -21.70 -1.78 10.13
C ARG A 24 -23.00 -1.19 10.63
N GLU A 25 -23.18 0.12 10.53
CA GLU A 25 -24.40 0.81 10.95
C GLU A 25 -25.63 0.27 10.21
N LEU A 26 -25.55 0.17 8.88
CA LEU A 26 -26.61 -0.42 8.07
C LEU A 26 -26.92 -1.87 8.49
N SER A 27 -25.92 -2.68 8.74
CA SER A 27 -26.06 -4.08 9.14
C SER A 27 -26.73 -4.22 10.50
N LEU A 28 -26.40 -3.36 11.46
CA LEU A 28 -27.02 -3.32 12.79
C LEU A 28 -28.48 -2.87 12.70
N LEU A 29 -28.82 -1.89 11.87
CA LEU A 29 -30.19 -1.47 11.60
C LEU A 29 -31.04 -2.61 11.02
N LEU A 30 -30.43 -3.43 10.16
CA LEU A 30 -31.05 -4.63 9.58
C LEU A 30 -31.04 -5.82 10.55
N ARG A 31 -30.62 -5.64 11.79
CA ARG A 31 -30.55 -6.67 12.85
C ARG A 31 -29.69 -7.88 12.45
N ARG A 32 -28.66 -7.68 11.66
CA ARG A 32 -27.68 -8.72 11.36
C ARG A 32 -26.80 -8.94 12.61
N PRO A 33 -26.45 -10.20 12.93
CA PRO A 33 -25.62 -10.47 14.09
C PRO A 33 -24.22 -9.83 13.93
N PRO A 34 -23.76 -9.07 14.93
CA PRO A 34 -22.43 -8.48 14.91
C PRO A 34 -21.33 -9.53 15.16
N GLY A 35 -20.20 -9.36 14.48
CA GLY A 35 -18.98 -10.12 14.70
C GLY A 35 -17.92 -9.32 15.47
N ARG A 36 -16.64 -9.53 15.13
CA ARG A 36 -15.51 -8.83 15.73
C ARG A 36 -15.65 -7.31 15.56
N GLU A 37 -15.43 -6.54 16.63
CA GLU A 37 -15.57 -5.08 16.67
C GLU A 37 -16.95 -4.58 16.18
N ALA A 38 -17.98 -5.41 16.40
CA ALA A 38 -19.36 -5.19 15.95
C ALA A 38 -19.53 -5.09 14.41
N TYR A 39 -18.54 -5.43 13.62
CA TYR A 39 -18.67 -5.52 12.17
C TYR A 39 -19.46 -6.77 11.77
N PRO A 40 -20.25 -6.72 10.68
CA PRO A 40 -20.91 -7.90 10.15
C PRO A 40 -19.89 -8.90 9.61
N GLY A 41 -20.24 -10.19 9.62
CA GLY A 41 -19.34 -11.27 9.20
C GLY A 41 -18.83 -11.18 7.76
N ASP A 42 -19.53 -10.44 6.91
CA ASP A 42 -19.19 -10.25 5.49
C ASP A 42 -18.42 -8.94 5.19
N VAL A 43 -17.93 -8.22 6.21
CA VAL A 43 -17.15 -6.98 5.98
C VAL A 43 -15.85 -7.24 5.21
N PHE A 44 -15.21 -8.39 5.40
CA PHE A 44 -14.07 -8.79 4.59
C PHE A 44 -14.46 -8.88 3.10
N TYR A 45 -15.58 -9.50 2.80
CA TYR A 45 -16.08 -9.61 1.43
C TYR A 45 -16.47 -8.24 0.83
N LEU A 46 -16.96 -7.29 1.65
CA LEU A 46 -17.20 -5.92 1.22
C LEU A 46 -15.94 -5.29 0.61
N HIS A 47 -14.82 -5.41 1.30
CA HIS A 47 -13.54 -4.83 0.84
C HIS A 47 -12.88 -5.68 -0.25
N SER A 48 -12.87 -7.00 -0.13
CA SER A 48 -12.22 -7.86 -1.11
C SER A 48 -12.85 -7.76 -2.49
N ARG A 49 -14.17 -7.80 -2.59
CA ARG A 49 -14.86 -7.66 -3.88
C ARG A 49 -14.63 -6.30 -4.56
N LEU A 50 -14.36 -5.25 -3.78
CA LEU A 50 -14.01 -3.93 -4.30
C LEU A 50 -12.56 -3.90 -4.78
N LEU A 51 -11.62 -4.33 -3.93
CA LEU A 51 -10.19 -4.24 -4.18
C LEU A 51 -9.69 -5.23 -5.23
N GLU A 52 -10.30 -6.41 -5.33
CA GLU A 52 -9.97 -7.42 -6.34
C GLU A 52 -10.30 -6.98 -7.79
N ARG A 53 -11.00 -5.86 -7.95
CA ARG A 53 -11.16 -5.24 -9.28
C ARG A 53 -9.90 -4.59 -9.77
N ALA A 54 -8.96 -4.23 -8.87
CA ALA A 54 -7.63 -3.74 -9.22
C ALA A 54 -6.78 -4.90 -9.73
N ALA A 55 -6.47 -4.89 -11.02
CA ALA A 55 -5.72 -5.95 -11.67
C ALA A 55 -5.08 -5.47 -12.97
N LYS A 56 -4.06 -6.20 -13.40
CA LYS A 56 -3.50 -6.12 -14.75
C LYS A 56 -4.14 -7.22 -15.61
N VAL A 57 -4.82 -6.83 -16.67
CA VAL A 57 -5.46 -7.76 -17.59
C VAL A 57 -4.41 -8.31 -18.58
N ILE A 58 -4.56 -9.59 -18.92
CA ILE A 58 -3.72 -10.24 -19.94
C ILE A 58 -3.78 -9.48 -21.28
N ALA A 59 -2.68 -9.47 -22.02
CA ALA A 59 -2.59 -8.72 -23.29
C ALA A 59 -3.42 -9.31 -24.43
N ASP A 60 -3.78 -10.59 -24.35
CA ASP A 60 -4.56 -11.28 -25.38
C ASP A 60 -6.05 -10.95 -25.26
N ASP A 61 -6.60 -10.31 -26.28
CA ASP A 61 -8.01 -9.90 -26.33
C ASP A 61 -8.97 -11.09 -26.27
N SER A 62 -8.61 -12.25 -26.83
CA SER A 62 -9.47 -13.42 -26.84
C SER A 62 -9.67 -14.03 -25.47
N ILE A 63 -8.59 -14.02 -24.67
CA ILE A 63 -8.62 -14.48 -23.29
C ILE A 63 -9.30 -13.42 -22.38
N ALA A 64 -9.00 -12.14 -22.60
CA ALA A 64 -9.62 -11.06 -21.84
C ALA A 64 -11.15 -11.06 -21.95
N LYS A 65 -11.71 -11.40 -23.09
CA LYS A 65 -13.16 -11.53 -23.30
C LYS A 65 -13.82 -12.68 -22.53
N GLN A 66 -13.04 -13.62 -22.02
CA GLN A 66 -13.54 -14.77 -21.27
C GLN A 66 -13.62 -14.53 -19.73
N MET A 67 -13.27 -13.32 -19.26
CA MET A 67 -13.36 -12.99 -17.83
C MET A 67 -14.80 -13.12 -17.35
N ASN A 68 -14.99 -13.83 -16.21
CA ASN A 68 -16.30 -14.15 -15.66
C ASN A 68 -17.06 -12.96 -15.09
N ASP A 69 -16.36 -11.88 -14.74
CA ASP A 69 -16.93 -10.69 -14.09
C ASP A 69 -17.21 -9.54 -15.06
N LEU A 70 -17.16 -9.80 -16.37
CA LEU A 70 -17.46 -8.79 -17.39
C LEU A 70 -18.96 -8.57 -17.53
N PRO A 71 -19.43 -7.30 -17.40
CA PRO A 71 -20.78 -6.94 -17.81
C PRO A 71 -21.01 -7.24 -19.29
N GLU A 72 -22.18 -7.74 -19.65
CA GLU A 72 -22.55 -8.05 -21.03
C GLU A 72 -22.36 -6.85 -21.98
N SER A 73 -22.64 -5.64 -21.48
CA SER A 73 -22.46 -4.38 -22.23
C SER A 73 -21.02 -4.07 -22.61
N LEU A 74 -20.03 -4.64 -21.89
CA LEU A 74 -18.61 -4.40 -22.16
C LEU A 74 -18.00 -5.48 -23.08
N LYS A 75 -18.58 -6.66 -23.17
CA LYS A 75 -18.04 -7.77 -23.99
C LYS A 75 -17.63 -7.38 -25.41
N PRO A 76 -18.41 -6.55 -26.15
CA PRO A 76 -18.04 -6.16 -27.51
C PRO A 76 -16.78 -5.28 -27.60
N ILE A 77 -16.48 -4.51 -26.54
CA ILE A 77 -15.42 -3.50 -26.53
C ILE A 77 -14.22 -3.87 -25.66
N VAL A 78 -14.23 -5.08 -25.09
CA VAL A 78 -13.13 -5.58 -24.25
C VAL A 78 -11.84 -5.68 -25.05
N LYS A 79 -10.78 -5.18 -24.45
CA LYS A 79 -9.38 -5.30 -24.93
C LYS A 79 -8.48 -5.76 -23.80
N GLY A 80 -7.50 -6.56 -24.17
CA GLY A 80 -6.44 -6.97 -23.25
C GLY A 80 -5.47 -5.84 -22.90
N GLY A 81 -4.59 -6.11 -21.94
CA GLY A 81 -3.50 -5.21 -21.57
C GLY A 81 -3.86 -4.04 -20.66
N GLY A 82 -5.13 -3.84 -20.33
CA GLY A 82 -5.57 -2.79 -19.42
C GLY A 82 -5.15 -3.04 -17.96
N SER A 83 -5.17 -2.00 -17.14
CA SER A 83 -4.82 -2.11 -15.72
C SER A 83 -5.64 -1.15 -14.86
N LEU A 84 -5.91 -1.59 -13.65
CA LEU A 84 -6.46 -0.74 -12.59
C LEU A 84 -5.59 -0.89 -11.35
N THR A 85 -5.00 0.22 -10.91
CA THR A 85 -4.25 0.30 -9.65
C THR A 85 -5.13 0.98 -8.61
N ALA A 86 -5.30 0.34 -7.46
CA ALA A 86 -6.05 0.90 -6.32
C ALA A 86 -5.10 1.26 -5.18
N LEU A 87 -5.28 2.45 -4.63
CA LEU A 87 -4.61 2.92 -3.41
C LEU A 87 -5.68 3.14 -2.33
N PRO A 88 -6.02 2.11 -1.56
CA PRO A 88 -6.92 2.27 -0.42
C PRO A 88 -6.19 2.95 0.74
N ILE A 89 -6.80 4.00 1.27
CA ILE A 89 -6.33 4.70 2.47
C ILE A 89 -6.99 4.06 3.68
N ILE A 90 -6.17 3.74 4.69
CA ILE A 90 -6.60 3.19 5.96
C ILE A 90 -6.07 4.08 7.07
N GLU A 91 -6.97 4.73 7.79
CA GLU A 91 -6.63 5.43 9.02
C GLU A 91 -6.52 4.43 10.16
N THR A 92 -5.43 4.51 10.92
CA THR A 92 -5.21 3.68 12.12
C THR A 92 -5.31 4.51 13.38
N GLN A 93 -5.87 3.95 14.44
CA GLN A 93 -5.88 4.57 15.75
C GLN A 93 -4.52 4.35 16.44
N ALA A 94 -3.79 5.44 16.71
CA ALA A 94 -2.45 5.39 17.33
C ALA A 94 -1.45 4.44 16.66
N GLY A 95 -1.55 4.25 15.35
CA GLY A 95 -0.68 3.34 14.60
C GLY A 95 -1.01 1.85 14.76
N ASP A 96 -2.15 1.49 15.37
CA ASP A 96 -2.54 0.08 15.55
C ASP A 96 -2.98 -0.56 14.23
N VAL A 97 -2.06 -1.28 13.61
CA VAL A 97 -2.29 -2.06 12.38
C VAL A 97 -2.88 -3.44 12.65
N SER A 98 -3.00 -3.84 13.91
CA SER A 98 -3.56 -5.14 14.32
C SER A 98 -5.09 -5.12 14.46
N ALA A 99 -5.71 -3.94 14.37
CA ALA A 99 -7.16 -3.79 14.35
C ALA A 99 -7.80 -4.54 13.17
N TYR A 100 -9.10 -4.80 13.27
CA TYR A 100 -9.78 -5.71 12.34
C TYR A 100 -9.76 -5.24 10.89
N ILE A 101 -10.11 -3.98 10.63
CA ILE A 101 -10.16 -3.47 9.25
C ILE A 101 -8.75 -3.35 8.62
N PRO A 102 -7.73 -2.75 9.29
CA PRO A 102 -6.37 -2.74 8.76
C PRO A 102 -5.84 -4.14 8.41
N THR A 103 -6.02 -5.12 9.31
CA THR A 103 -5.57 -6.50 9.10
C THR A 103 -6.22 -7.14 7.87
N ASN A 104 -7.53 -6.94 7.69
CA ASN A 104 -8.25 -7.44 6.52
C ASN A 104 -7.71 -6.83 5.23
N VAL A 105 -7.52 -5.51 5.19
CA VAL A 105 -7.07 -4.83 3.97
C VAL A 105 -5.63 -5.20 3.63
N ILE A 106 -4.73 -5.34 4.61
CA ILE A 106 -3.37 -5.83 4.39
C ILE A 106 -3.37 -7.23 3.75
N SER A 107 -4.31 -8.11 4.15
CA SER A 107 -4.40 -9.46 3.58
C SER A 107 -4.93 -9.48 2.14
N ILE A 108 -5.76 -8.51 1.76
CA ILE A 108 -6.35 -8.41 0.42
C ILE A 108 -5.36 -7.75 -0.56
N THR A 109 -4.63 -6.74 -0.12
CA THR A 109 -3.74 -5.93 -0.98
C THR A 109 -2.38 -6.58 -1.22
N ASP A 110 -1.64 -6.08 -2.23
CA ASP A 110 -0.29 -6.56 -2.58
C ASP A 110 0.83 -5.91 -1.76
N GLY A 111 0.50 -5.32 -0.66
CA GLY A 111 1.44 -4.68 0.25
C GLY A 111 0.85 -3.44 0.91
N GLN A 112 1.67 -2.77 1.69
CA GLN A 112 1.28 -1.56 2.42
C GLN A 112 2.40 -0.53 2.43
N ILE A 113 2.02 0.74 2.44
CA ILE A 113 2.89 1.88 2.65
C ILE A 113 2.52 2.49 4.00
N PHE A 114 3.43 2.42 4.98
CA PHE A 114 3.22 3.00 6.30
C PHE A 114 3.66 4.46 6.34
N LEU A 115 2.75 5.34 6.77
CA LEU A 115 3.03 6.74 7.08
C LEU A 115 3.04 6.93 8.59
N GLU A 116 4.09 7.58 9.11
CA GLU A 116 4.26 7.81 10.54
C GLU A 116 4.23 9.31 10.86
N SER A 117 3.45 9.68 11.88
CA SER A 117 3.35 11.07 12.35
C SER A 117 4.70 11.62 12.85
N ASP A 118 5.50 10.78 13.49
CA ASP A 118 6.82 11.19 14.01
C ASP A 118 7.79 11.53 12.89
N LEU A 119 7.78 10.78 11.79
CA LEU A 119 8.56 11.11 10.60
C LEU A 119 8.07 12.42 9.97
N PHE A 120 6.76 12.61 9.88
CA PHE A 120 6.18 13.84 9.34
C PHE A 120 6.58 15.06 10.17
N ASN A 121 6.47 14.97 11.49
CA ASN A 121 6.80 16.05 12.44
C ASN A 121 8.31 16.34 12.46
N SER A 122 9.16 15.35 12.21
CA SER A 122 10.62 15.52 12.07
C SER A 122 11.05 16.09 10.71
N GLY A 123 10.11 16.38 9.81
CA GLY A 123 10.38 16.98 8.50
C GLY A 123 10.71 15.98 7.40
N VAL A 124 10.57 14.67 7.64
CA VAL A 124 10.69 13.63 6.61
C VAL A 124 9.39 13.55 5.84
N ARG A 125 9.38 14.01 4.59
CA ARG A 125 8.20 14.04 3.72
C ARG A 125 8.56 13.53 2.32
N PRO A 126 7.85 12.51 1.81
CA PRO A 126 6.73 11.77 2.44
C PRO A 126 7.19 11.00 3.69
N ALA A 127 6.30 10.92 4.69
CA ALA A 127 6.58 10.33 6.01
C ALA A 127 6.52 8.79 5.99
N ILE A 128 7.17 8.18 5.00
CA ILE A 128 7.12 6.74 4.74
C ILE A 128 8.12 6.01 5.63
N ASN A 129 7.65 5.08 6.45
CA ASN A 129 8.52 4.14 7.13
C ASN A 129 8.91 3.00 6.17
N VAL A 130 10.10 3.08 5.61
CA VAL A 130 10.62 2.11 4.63
C VAL A 130 10.84 0.72 5.25
N GLY A 131 11.12 0.65 6.55
CA GLY A 131 11.38 -0.61 7.26
C GLY A 131 10.19 -1.54 7.29
N ILE A 132 9.02 -1.01 7.64
CA ILE A 132 7.77 -1.78 7.81
C ILE A 132 6.85 -1.75 6.59
N SER A 133 7.15 -0.91 5.59
CA SER A 133 6.43 -0.92 4.32
C SER A 133 6.83 -2.14 3.49
N VAL A 134 5.85 -2.79 2.88
CA VAL A 134 6.05 -4.05 2.13
C VAL A 134 5.37 -3.96 0.77
N SER A 135 6.04 -4.48 -0.26
CA SER A 135 5.45 -4.76 -1.56
C SER A 135 5.59 -6.25 -1.89
N ARG A 136 4.47 -6.95 -2.11
CA ARG A 136 4.47 -8.35 -2.55
C ARG A 136 4.86 -8.50 -4.02
N VAL A 137 4.62 -7.47 -4.83
CA VAL A 137 5.05 -7.40 -6.23
C VAL A 137 6.58 -7.24 -6.32
N GLY A 138 7.16 -6.51 -5.36
CA GLY A 138 8.59 -6.27 -5.27
C GLY A 138 9.14 -5.57 -6.51
N GLY A 139 10.32 -6.01 -6.95
CA GLY A 139 10.99 -5.43 -8.12
C GLY A 139 10.42 -5.82 -9.49
N ASN A 140 9.33 -6.59 -9.57
CA ASN A 140 8.80 -7.08 -10.84
C ASN A 140 8.25 -5.96 -11.74
N ALA A 141 7.74 -4.87 -11.13
CA ALA A 141 7.25 -3.70 -11.84
C ALA A 141 8.35 -2.69 -12.20
N GLN A 142 9.57 -2.87 -11.70
CA GLN A 142 10.68 -1.93 -11.89
C GLN A 142 11.47 -2.22 -13.17
N ILE A 143 11.88 -1.17 -13.86
CA ILE A 143 12.87 -1.27 -14.94
C ILE A 143 14.25 -1.63 -14.36
N LYS A 144 15.15 -2.19 -15.19
CA LYS A 144 16.45 -2.71 -14.74
C LYS A 144 17.30 -1.67 -14.01
N SER A 145 17.31 -0.40 -14.46
CA SER A 145 18.04 0.69 -13.81
C SER A 145 17.50 1.00 -12.42
N MET A 146 16.16 1.12 -12.28
CA MET A 146 15.52 1.33 -10.98
C MET A 146 15.82 0.19 -10.01
N LYS A 147 15.70 -1.06 -10.47
CA LYS A 147 15.98 -2.24 -9.66
C LYS A 147 17.42 -2.28 -9.14
N LYS A 148 18.39 -1.84 -9.98
CA LYS A 148 19.80 -1.76 -9.59
C LYS A 148 20.04 -0.68 -8.52
N VAL A 149 19.41 0.49 -8.65
CA VAL A 149 19.58 1.62 -7.72
C VAL A 149 18.86 1.37 -6.39
N SER A 150 17.61 0.89 -6.44
CA SER A 150 16.77 0.70 -5.25
C SER A 150 17.03 -0.61 -4.50
N GLY A 151 17.79 -1.53 -5.08
CA GLY A 151 17.92 -2.90 -4.55
C GLY A 151 18.48 -2.99 -3.13
N THR A 152 19.41 -2.10 -2.77
CA THR A 152 20.00 -2.03 -1.43
C THR A 152 19.39 -0.95 -0.55
N LEU A 153 18.62 -0.01 -1.13
CA LEU A 153 18.15 1.19 -0.43
C LEU A 153 17.35 0.86 0.85
N LYS A 154 16.48 -0.14 0.78
CA LYS A 154 15.67 -0.57 1.95
C LYS A 154 16.57 -1.08 3.08
N LEU A 155 17.58 -1.88 2.75
CA LEU A 155 18.53 -2.43 3.72
C LEU A 155 19.41 -1.31 4.32
N ASP A 156 19.92 -0.42 3.46
CA ASP A 156 20.72 0.73 3.89
C ASP A 156 19.94 1.62 4.87
N GLN A 157 18.66 1.89 4.59
CA GLN A 157 17.80 2.68 5.48
C GLN A 157 17.45 1.97 6.79
N ALA A 158 17.24 0.66 6.76
CA ALA A 158 17.02 -0.11 7.98
C ALA A 158 18.24 -0.09 8.89
N GLN A 159 19.44 -0.31 8.34
CA GLN A 159 20.69 -0.23 9.08
C GLN A 159 20.94 1.17 9.65
N TYR A 160 20.69 2.21 8.84
CA TYR A 160 20.80 3.60 9.31
C TYR A 160 19.88 3.85 10.51
N LYS A 161 18.62 3.45 10.44
CA LYS A 161 17.63 3.66 11.52
C LYS A 161 18.02 2.96 12.82
N GLU A 162 18.61 1.77 12.74
CA GLU A 162 19.17 1.06 13.91
C GLU A 162 20.34 1.83 14.51
N LEU A 163 21.29 2.27 13.68
CA LEU A 163 22.51 2.92 14.14
C LEU A 163 22.28 4.38 14.59
N GLU A 164 21.29 5.08 14.03
CA GLU A 164 20.91 6.44 14.45
C GLU A 164 20.57 6.50 15.94
N ALA A 165 19.88 5.48 16.46
CA ALA A 165 19.56 5.40 17.88
C ALA A 165 20.83 5.33 18.76
N PHE A 166 21.85 4.57 18.33
CA PHE A 166 23.14 4.46 19.04
C PHE A 166 23.97 5.73 18.92
N ALA A 167 23.97 6.41 17.77
CA ALA A 167 24.70 7.66 17.55
C ALA A 167 24.26 8.78 18.51
N LYS A 168 22.97 8.82 18.85
CA LYS A 168 22.42 9.79 19.81
C LYS A 168 22.90 9.60 21.26
N PHE A 169 23.41 8.44 21.60
CA PHE A 169 23.91 8.14 22.95
C PHE A 169 25.43 8.39 23.15
N GLY A 170 26.12 8.95 22.15
CA GLY A 170 27.47 9.50 22.31
C GLY A 170 28.57 8.47 22.51
N SER A 171 28.44 7.25 21.99
CA SER A 171 29.52 6.27 21.97
C SER A 171 30.55 6.58 20.87
N ASP A 172 31.82 6.28 21.13
CA ASP A 172 32.86 6.31 20.09
C ASP A 172 32.52 5.26 19.02
N LEU A 173 32.09 5.76 17.86
CA LEU A 173 31.72 4.91 16.73
C LEU A 173 32.93 4.68 15.83
N ASP A 174 33.08 3.46 15.34
CA ASP A 174 34.11 3.14 14.37
C ASP A 174 33.83 3.78 12.99
N ALA A 175 34.86 3.86 12.17
CA ALA A 175 34.78 4.52 10.86
C ALA A 175 33.75 3.86 9.91
N ALA A 176 33.57 2.54 10.02
CA ALA A 176 32.58 1.80 9.20
C ALA A 176 31.15 2.17 9.58
N THR A 177 30.85 2.24 10.87
CA THR A 177 29.54 2.67 11.40
C THR A 177 29.23 4.11 11.04
N LEU A 178 30.22 5.03 11.15
CA LEU A 178 30.07 6.42 10.73
C LEU A 178 29.76 6.56 9.23
N ALA A 179 30.35 5.70 8.39
CA ALA A 179 30.08 5.70 6.95
C ALA A 179 28.63 5.26 6.64
N VAL A 180 28.10 4.27 7.36
CA VAL A 180 26.70 3.84 7.22
C VAL A 180 25.73 4.94 7.65
N ILE A 181 25.98 5.60 8.77
CA ILE A 181 25.16 6.72 9.26
C ILE A 181 25.16 7.86 8.24
N SER A 182 26.33 8.31 7.80
CA SER A 182 26.47 9.39 6.82
C SER A 182 25.79 9.08 5.48
N LYS A 183 25.87 7.82 5.03
CA LYS A 183 25.14 7.37 3.82
C LYS A 183 23.63 7.41 4.04
N GLY A 184 23.15 6.94 5.18
CA GLY A 184 21.74 6.94 5.54
C GLY A 184 21.12 8.33 5.62
N GLU A 185 21.82 9.28 6.27
CA GLU A 185 21.40 10.69 6.36
C GLU A 185 21.25 11.33 4.97
N ARG A 186 22.22 11.12 4.09
CA ARG A 186 22.16 11.62 2.71
C ARG A 186 20.99 11.00 1.94
N ASN A 187 20.74 9.70 2.11
CA ASN A 187 19.62 9.04 1.47
C ASN A 187 18.28 9.61 1.96
N VAL A 188 18.12 9.88 3.26
CA VAL A 188 16.92 10.51 3.80
C VAL A 188 16.73 11.90 3.18
N GLU A 189 17.79 12.71 3.11
CA GLU A 189 17.69 14.06 2.56
C GLU A 189 17.35 14.06 1.06
N LEU A 190 17.96 13.16 0.28
CA LEU A 190 17.68 13.02 -1.15
C LEU A 190 16.25 12.55 -1.45
N LEU A 191 15.63 11.81 -0.53
CA LEU A 191 14.28 11.28 -0.68
C LEU A 191 13.19 12.24 -0.18
N LYS A 192 13.55 13.32 0.51
CA LYS A 192 12.59 14.36 0.90
C LYS A 192 12.02 15.05 -0.33
N GLN A 193 10.73 15.29 -0.31
CA GLN A 193 10.00 15.95 -1.39
C GLN A 193 9.25 17.15 -0.83
N PRO A 194 9.27 18.31 -1.53
CA PRO A 194 8.44 19.44 -1.15
C PRO A 194 6.96 19.07 -1.31
N VAL A 195 6.11 19.68 -0.48
CA VAL A 195 4.67 19.61 -0.62
C VAL A 195 4.26 20.74 -1.58
N ASN A 196 4.19 20.44 -2.87
CA ASN A 196 3.69 21.35 -3.89
C ASN A 196 2.67 20.64 -4.75
#